data_b62444f8d8bf8043c48e9fd9d66f99b9
#
_entry.id   b62444f8d8bf8043c48e9fd9d66f99b9
#
_cell.length_a   1.000
_cell.length_b   1.000
_cell.length_c   1.000
_cell.angle_alpha   90.00
_cell.angle_beta   90.00
_cell.angle_gamma   90.00
#
_symmetry.space_group_name_H-M   'P 1'
#
loop_
_entity.id
_entity.type
_entity.pdbx_description
1 polymer ?
#
loop_
_entity_poly.entity_id
_entity_poly.type
_entity_poly.pdbx_seq_one_letter_code
_entity_poly.pdbx_strand_id
1 'polypeptide(L)'
;LKENLFTMRKAIDDYYADNGGYPAELELLVQKRYLRKIPADPLTDRSDSWILVRTDDDGQSKGSGIIDVHSGSDEKDGNGVPYKEW
;
A
#
# COMPACT_ATOMS: atom_id res chain seq x y z
N LEU A 1 -11.13 -3.76 -6.11
CA LEU A 1 -10.36 -3.12 -5.02
C LEU A 1 -9.62 -4.12 -4.16
N LYS A 2 -10.25 -5.20 -3.76
CA LYS A 2 -9.61 -6.21 -2.92
C LYS A 2 -8.38 -6.81 -3.58
N GLU A 3 -8.47 -7.07 -4.87
CA GLU A 3 -7.34 -7.64 -5.59
C GLU A 3 -6.17 -6.68 -5.64
N ASN A 4 -6.44 -5.40 -5.82
CA ASN A 4 -5.39 -4.39 -5.85
C ASN A 4 -4.71 -4.28 -4.48
N LEU A 5 -5.50 -4.27 -3.42
CA LEU A 5 -4.96 -4.22 -2.07
C LEU A 5 -4.13 -5.46 -1.76
N PHE A 6 -4.64 -6.62 -2.12
CA PHE A 6 -3.92 -7.88 -1.88
C PHE A 6 -2.59 -7.89 -2.62
N THR A 7 -2.60 -7.48 -3.88
CA THR A 7 -1.39 -7.46 -4.71
C THR A 7 -0.34 -6.53 -4.12
N MET A 8 -0.74 -5.34 -3.70
CA MET A 8 0.20 -4.39 -3.11
C MET A 8 0.72 -4.87 -1.76
N ARG A 9 -0.15 -5.43 -0.93
CA ARG A 9 0.26 -5.94 0.38
C ARG A 9 1.22 -7.11 0.24
N LYS A 10 0.97 -7.98 -0.73
CA LYS A 10 1.88 -9.09 -1.00
C LYS A 10 3.23 -8.58 -1.47
N ALA A 11 3.24 -7.58 -2.33
CA ALA A 11 4.49 -7.00 -2.82
C ALA A 11 5.29 -6.38 -1.66
N ILE A 12 4.60 -5.72 -0.74
CA ILE A 12 5.24 -5.16 0.44
C ILE A 12 5.89 -6.26 1.29
N ASP A 13 5.17 -7.35 1.50
CA ASP A 13 5.70 -8.48 2.29
C ASP A 13 6.89 -9.12 1.60
N ASP A 14 6.81 -9.30 0.28
CA ASP A 14 7.91 -9.88 -0.48
C ASP A 14 9.14 -8.98 -0.44
N TYR A 15 8.94 -7.68 -0.53
CA TYR A 15 10.03 -6.72 -0.43
C TYR A 15 10.72 -6.83 0.93
N TYR A 16 9.93 -6.90 1.99
CA TYR A 16 10.46 -7.02 3.34
C TYR A 16 11.28 -8.30 3.49
N ALA A 17 10.76 -9.40 2.97
CA ALA A 17 11.44 -10.69 3.08
C ALA A 17 12.80 -10.68 2.37
N ASP A 18 12.88 -9.98 1.24
CA ASP A 18 14.11 -9.96 0.44
C ASP A 18 15.11 -8.91 0.92
N ASN A 19 14.63 -7.81 1.47
CA ASN A 19 15.47 -6.65 1.75
C ASN A 19 15.66 -6.36 3.25
N GLY A 20 14.92 -7.05 4.10
CA GLY A 20 15.03 -6.84 5.54
C GLY A 20 14.44 -5.54 6.03
N GLY A 21 13.65 -4.86 5.22
CA GLY A 21 13.01 -3.61 5.60
C GLY A 21 11.87 -3.31 4.67
N TYR A 22 10.99 -2.39 5.04
CA TYR A 22 9.84 -2.02 4.24
C TYR A 22 10.20 -0.96 3.20
N PRO A 23 9.49 -0.91 2.07
CA PRO A 23 9.80 0.08 1.03
C PRO A 23 9.43 1.48 1.50
N ALA A 24 10.27 2.45 1.18
CA ALA A 24 10.01 3.84 1.53
C ALA A 24 8.86 4.41 0.71
N GLU A 25 8.67 3.90 -0.50
CA GLU A 25 7.63 4.38 -1.41
C GLU A 25 7.11 3.22 -2.24
N LEU A 26 5.88 3.34 -2.74
CA LEU A 26 5.30 2.31 -3.60
C LEU A 26 6.09 2.13 -4.89
N GLU A 27 6.69 3.21 -5.40
CA GLU A 27 7.50 3.13 -6.61
C GLU A 27 8.66 2.17 -6.48
N LEU A 28 9.18 1.96 -5.27
CA LEU A 28 10.25 0.99 -5.07
C LEU A 28 9.79 -0.41 -5.41
N LEU A 29 8.53 -0.72 -5.16
CA LEU A 29 7.99 -2.04 -5.52
C LEU A 29 7.99 -2.23 -7.02
N VAL A 30 7.74 -1.17 -7.76
CA VAL A 30 7.79 -1.21 -9.23
C VAL A 30 9.24 -1.31 -9.70
N GLN A 31 10.13 -0.50 -9.14
CA GLN A 31 11.55 -0.48 -9.53
C GLN A 31 12.23 -1.81 -9.26
N LYS A 32 11.88 -2.45 -8.16
CA LYS A 32 12.45 -3.74 -7.79
C LYS A 32 11.67 -4.93 -8.36
N ARG A 33 10.65 -4.64 -9.16
CA ARG A 33 9.85 -5.63 -9.87
C ARG A 33 8.98 -6.53 -9.02
N TYR A 34 8.59 -6.06 -7.85
CA TYR A 34 7.56 -6.74 -7.06
C TYR A 34 6.16 -6.41 -7.58
N LEU A 35 6.03 -5.25 -8.25
CA LEU A 35 4.81 -4.85 -8.94
C LEU A 35 5.17 -4.45 -10.37
N ARG A 36 4.26 -4.68 -11.29
CA ARG A 36 4.43 -4.18 -12.66
C ARG A 36 4.21 -2.67 -12.71
N LYS A 37 3.22 -2.21 -11.97
CA LYS A 37 2.90 -0.79 -11.86
C LYS A 37 2.04 -0.62 -10.64
N ILE A 38 1.92 0.61 -10.16
CA ILE A 38 1.01 0.92 -9.06
C ILE A 38 -0.41 0.90 -9.63
N PRO A 39 -1.30 0.04 -9.10
CA PRO A 39 -2.65 -0.03 -9.64
C PRO A 39 -3.45 1.22 -9.30
N ALA A 40 -4.39 1.56 -10.15
CA ALA A 40 -5.33 2.64 -9.86
C ALA A 40 -6.39 2.14 -8.89
N ASP A 41 -6.74 2.97 -7.92
CA ASP A 41 -7.85 2.68 -7.02
C ASP A 41 -9.13 2.78 -7.84
N PRO A 42 -9.91 1.70 -7.98
CA PRO A 42 -11.11 1.74 -8.81
C PRO A 42 -12.18 2.68 -8.29
N LEU A 43 -12.07 3.11 -7.04
CA LEU A 43 -13.06 4.01 -6.44
C LEU A 43 -12.71 5.47 -6.64
N THR A 44 -11.42 5.79 -6.72
CA THR A 44 -10.97 7.17 -6.95
C THR A 44 -10.49 7.37 -8.37
N ASP A 45 -10.28 6.27 -9.10
CA ASP A 45 -9.76 6.27 -10.47
C ASP A 45 -8.36 6.88 -10.56
N ARG A 46 -7.59 6.80 -9.48
CA ARG A 46 -6.24 7.37 -9.40
C ARG A 46 -5.28 6.37 -8.76
N SER A 47 -4.05 6.40 -9.20
CA SER A 47 -3.01 5.55 -8.61
C SER A 47 -2.24 6.26 -7.49
N ASP A 48 -2.47 7.55 -7.30
CA ASP A 48 -1.76 8.32 -6.28
C ASP A 48 -2.62 8.67 -5.07
N SER A 49 -3.79 8.07 -4.97
CA SER A 49 -4.71 8.35 -3.86
C SER A 49 -4.66 7.32 -2.75
N TRP A 50 -3.82 6.28 -2.88
CA TRP A 50 -3.71 5.25 -1.85
C TRP A 50 -3.23 5.86 -0.54
N ILE A 51 -3.87 5.44 0.56
CA ILE A 51 -3.46 5.86 1.90
C ILE A 51 -2.39 4.88 2.36
N LEU A 52 -1.22 5.41 2.65
CA LEU A 52 -0.06 4.60 3.02
C LEU A 52 0.09 4.57 4.54
N VAL A 53 0.19 3.36 5.09
CA VAL A 53 0.47 3.18 6.51
C VAL A 53 1.95 2.92 6.64
N ARG A 54 2.65 3.78 7.37
CA ARG A 54 4.10 3.68 7.54
C ARG A 54 4.44 3.21 8.94
N THR A 55 5.61 2.62 9.06
CA THR A 55 6.13 2.30 10.38
C THR A 55 6.44 3.61 11.05
N ASP A 56 5.88 3.78 12.22
CA ASP A 56 6.15 4.97 13.00
C ASP A 56 7.06 4.53 14.14
N ASP A 57 8.30 4.49 13.86
CA ASP A 57 9.19 3.80 14.72
C ASP A 57 9.94 4.66 15.66
N ASP A 58 9.25 5.50 16.32
CA ASP A 58 9.78 6.19 17.48
C ASP A 58 10.97 7.08 17.17
N GLY A 59 10.96 7.65 16.00
CA GLY A 59 12.04 8.52 15.62
C GLY A 59 13.23 7.80 15.02
N GLN A 60 13.13 6.53 14.84
CA GLN A 60 14.16 5.76 14.16
C GLN A 60 13.96 5.90 12.66
N SER A 61 14.59 6.85 12.08
CA SER A 61 14.32 7.17 10.69
C SER A 61 14.55 6.03 9.72
N LYS A 62 15.35 5.06 10.06
CA LYS A 62 15.62 3.95 9.18
C LYS A 62 14.47 3.04 8.97
N GLY A 63 13.60 2.94 9.94
CA GLY A 63 12.50 2.00 9.87
C GLY A 63 11.29 2.54 9.17
N SER A 64 11.29 3.78 8.78
CA SER A 64 10.11 4.40 8.19
C SER A 64 9.87 3.86 6.80
N GLY A 65 8.98 2.89 6.68
CA GLY A 65 8.61 2.32 5.41
C GLY A 65 7.13 2.00 5.39
N ILE A 66 6.64 1.65 4.21
CA ILE A 66 5.22 1.36 4.01
C ILE A 66 4.94 -0.06 4.44
N ILE A 67 4.07 -0.24 5.43
CA ILE A 67 3.69 -1.56 5.92
C ILE A 67 2.33 -2.00 5.42
N ASP A 68 1.50 -1.06 4.97
CA ASP A 68 0.17 -1.39 4.49
C ASP A 68 -0.36 -0.26 3.61
N VAL A 69 -1.43 -0.53 2.89
CA VAL A 69 -2.12 0.46 2.07
C VAL A 69 -3.62 0.30 2.24
N HIS A 70 -4.33 1.41 2.12
CA HIS A 70 -5.79 1.42 2.15
C HIS A 70 -6.30 2.29 1.02
N SER A 71 -7.56 2.10 0.64
CA SER A 71 -8.19 2.93 -0.37
C SER A 71 -8.31 4.37 0.12
N GLY A 72 -8.13 5.32 -0.78
CA GLY A 72 -8.35 6.73 -0.47
C GLY A 72 -9.80 7.18 -0.63
N SER A 73 -10.72 6.26 -0.96
CA SER A 73 -12.11 6.62 -1.17
C SER A 73 -12.83 6.90 0.14
N ASP A 74 -13.73 7.87 0.11
CA ASP A 74 -14.61 8.17 1.24
C ASP A 74 -15.89 7.34 1.21
N GLU A 75 -16.05 6.51 0.21
CA GLU A 75 -17.27 5.73 0.05
C GLU A 75 -17.27 4.48 0.92
N LYS A 76 -18.43 3.87 1.03
CA LYS A 76 -18.61 2.65 1.81
C LYS A 76 -19.04 1.52 0.89
N ASP A 77 -18.75 0.29 1.30
CA ASP A 77 -19.19 -0.86 0.54
C ASP A 77 -20.67 -1.14 0.79
N GLY A 78 -21.19 -2.21 0.20
CA GLY A 78 -22.59 -2.57 0.33
C GLY A 78 -23.02 -2.89 1.75
N ASN A 79 -22.08 -3.15 2.65
CA ASN A 79 -22.38 -3.47 4.04
C ASN A 79 -22.16 -2.26 4.96
N GLY A 80 -21.85 -1.12 4.39
CA GLY A 80 -21.63 0.09 5.18
C GLY A 80 -20.23 0.22 5.74
N VAL A 81 -19.29 -0.61 5.33
CA VAL A 81 -17.91 -0.53 5.78
C VAL A 81 -17.14 0.42 4.86
N PRO A 82 -16.53 1.46 5.40
CA PRO A 82 -15.75 2.37 4.56
C PRO A 82 -14.61 1.66 3.86
N TYR A 83 -14.42 1.97 2.60
CA TYR A 83 -13.34 1.33 1.84
C TYR A 83 -11.96 1.64 2.41
N LYS A 84 -11.78 2.77 3.10
CA LYS A 84 -10.51 3.06 3.75
C LYS A 84 -10.15 2.07 4.84
N GLU A 85 -11.11 1.28 5.31
CA GLU A 85 -10.87 0.28 6.35
C GLU A 85 -10.58 -1.09 5.77
N TRP A 86 -10.63 -1.20 4.48
CA TRP A 86 -10.28 -2.44 3.83
C TRP A 86 -8.76 -2.62 3.86
#